data_528f0620b08d613c04fa62546f6dd3e4
#
_entry.id   528f0620b08d613c04fa62546f6dd3e4
#
_cell.length_a   1.000
_cell.length_b   1.000
_cell.length_c   1.000
_cell.angle_alpha   90.00
_cell.angle_beta   90.00
_cell.angle_gamma   90.00
#
_symmetry.space_group_name_H-M   'P 1'
#
loop_
_entity.id
_entity.type
_entity.pdbx_description
1 polymer ?
#
loop_
_entity_poly.entity_id
_entity_poly.type
_entity_poly.pdbx_seq_one_letter_code
_entity_poly.pdbx_strand_id
1 'polypeptide(L)'
;YEISCSLVGSEMCIRDSLEKVAYNVLPTQIKDDFSARQYYQQVNQIAITCEGRNFVSPHEDTDIVFGELSGYPCCTSNLHQGWPKFTRHLWFATADNGIASLIYAPSEVTAQVGNDITVKIAEKTDYPFEEKIDFNLSFPSKKDKKAFFPFHLRIPAWCNNPVITINGEAVSIAAHSGEIVRINREWKDGDHIQLELPMRISTSNWYDDAVVIERGPLLYSLKMDEKWERKVDQRPESSHKGCLLYTSPSP
;
A
#
# COMPACT_ATOMS: atom_id res chain seq x y z
N TYR A 1 -14.62 0.24 13.37
CA TYR A 1 -15.12 -0.76 12.41
C TYR A 1 -14.66 -2.13 12.92
N GLU A 2 -15.61 -2.97 13.31
CA GLU A 2 -15.34 -4.35 13.69
C GLU A 2 -15.11 -5.19 12.44
N ILE A 3 -13.99 -5.89 12.38
CA ILE A 3 -13.75 -6.92 11.38
C ILE A 3 -14.38 -8.20 11.87
N SER A 4 -15.50 -8.62 11.27
CA SER A 4 -16.07 -9.92 11.56
C SER A 4 -15.26 -11.01 10.83
N CYS A 5 -14.97 -12.09 11.51
CA CYS A 5 -14.11 -13.18 11.06
C CYS A 5 -14.61 -13.95 9.82
N SER A 6 -15.83 -13.67 9.34
CA SER A 6 -16.47 -14.38 8.22
C SER A 6 -16.09 -13.85 6.81
N LEU A 7 -15.35 -12.73 6.73
CA LEU A 7 -14.94 -12.10 5.47
C LEU A 7 -13.45 -12.24 5.16
N VAL A 8 -12.72 -13.06 5.89
CA VAL A 8 -11.24 -13.10 5.91
C VAL A 8 -10.64 -13.31 4.50
N GLY A 9 -11.20 -14.16 3.68
CA GLY A 9 -10.63 -14.45 2.34
C GLY A 9 -10.75 -13.28 1.34
N SER A 10 -11.93 -12.66 1.23
CA SER A 10 -12.15 -11.54 0.30
C SER A 10 -11.47 -10.25 0.74
N GLU A 11 -11.42 -9.98 2.05
CA GLU A 11 -10.75 -8.81 2.61
C GLU A 11 -9.22 -8.87 2.46
N MET A 12 -8.62 -10.05 2.45
CA MET A 12 -7.18 -10.22 2.24
C MET A 12 -6.77 -9.81 0.82
N CYS A 13 -7.51 -10.26 -0.20
CA CYS A 13 -7.27 -9.84 -1.59
C CYS A 13 -7.42 -8.32 -1.77
N ILE A 14 -8.36 -7.70 -1.05
CA ILE A 14 -8.54 -6.24 -1.07
C ILE A 14 -7.32 -5.52 -0.49
N ARG A 15 -6.76 -6.01 0.61
CA ARG A 15 -5.58 -5.39 1.23
C ARG A 15 -4.31 -5.55 0.42
N ASP A 16 -4.09 -6.72 -0.19
CA ASP A 16 -2.98 -6.94 -1.11
C ASP A 16 -3.09 -6.01 -2.33
N SER A 17 -4.31 -5.84 -2.86
CA SER A 17 -4.57 -4.89 -3.95
C SER A 17 -4.38 -3.44 -3.51
N LEU A 18 -4.79 -3.10 -2.28
CA LEU A 18 -4.60 -1.76 -1.71
C LEU A 18 -3.11 -1.42 -1.58
N GLU A 19 -2.28 -2.35 -1.10
CA GLU A 19 -0.83 -2.13 -1.02
C GLU A 19 -0.21 -1.98 -2.41
N LYS A 20 -0.59 -2.82 -3.38
CA LYS A 20 -0.13 -2.67 -4.77
C LYS A 20 -0.48 -1.28 -5.33
N VAL A 21 -1.69 -0.80 -5.13
CA VAL A 21 -2.09 0.53 -5.59
C VAL A 21 -1.34 1.63 -4.82
N ALA A 22 -1.29 1.55 -3.50
CA ALA A 22 -0.68 2.58 -2.67
C ALA A 22 0.82 2.72 -2.90
N TYR A 23 1.55 1.61 -3.04
CA TYR A 23 3.00 1.63 -3.17
C TYR A 23 3.50 1.79 -4.61
N ASN A 24 2.65 1.59 -5.62
CA ASN A 24 3.05 1.71 -7.02
C ASN A 24 2.29 2.81 -7.76
N VAL A 25 0.96 2.75 -7.77
CA VAL A 25 0.15 3.67 -8.59
C VAL A 25 0.06 5.06 -7.96
N LEU A 26 -0.19 5.13 -6.65
CA LEU A 26 -0.40 6.41 -5.98
C LEU A 26 0.83 7.35 -6.06
N PRO A 27 2.07 6.91 -5.83
CA PRO A 27 3.24 7.77 -5.98
C PRO A 27 3.55 8.13 -7.44
N THR A 28 3.27 7.24 -8.40
CA THR A 28 3.64 7.45 -9.82
C THR A 28 2.59 8.23 -10.62
N GLN A 29 1.42 8.49 -10.05
CA GLN A 29 0.39 9.31 -10.70
C GLN A 29 0.76 10.79 -10.82
N ILE A 30 1.73 11.26 -10.06
CA ILE A 30 2.12 12.67 -10.00
C ILE A 30 3.61 12.79 -10.31
N LYS A 31 4.00 13.86 -10.99
CA LYS A 31 5.41 14.19 -11.20
C LYS A 31 6.09 14.55 -9.87
N ASP A 32 7.39 14.35 -9.79
CA ASP A 32 8.19 14.63 -8.60
C ASP A 32 8.09 16.08 -8.12
N ASP A 33 7.87 17.02 -9.05
CA ASP A 33 7.68 18.45 -8.76
C ASP A 33 6.22 18.84 -8.46
N PHE A 34 5.31 17.87 -8.42
CA PHE A 34 3.88 18.04 -8.20
C PHE A 34 3.18 18.96 -9.23
N SER A 35 3.81 19.26 -10.35
CA SER A 35 3.27 20.18 -11.37
C SER A 35 2.22 19.55 -12.28
N ALA A 36 2.16 18.25 -12.37
CA ALA A 36 1.24 17.53 -13.24
C ALA A 36 0.96 16.13 -12.72
N ARG A 37 -0.21 15.61 -13.06
CA ARG A 37 -0.61 14.23 -12.77
C ARG A 37 -1.11 13.53 -14.02
N GLN A 38 -1.16 12.21 -13.96
CA GLN A 38 -1.75 11.34 -14.96
C GLN A 38 -3.10 10.80 -14.43
N TYR A 39 -4.12 10.68 -15.30
CA TYR A 39 -5.43 10.15 -14.91
C TYR A 39 -5.45 8.62 -14.88
N TYR A 40 -5.04 7.99 -15.99
CA TYR A 40 -4.84 6.56 -16.07
C TYR A 40 -3.38 6.20 -16.21
N GLN A 41 -3.02 5.08 -15.60
CA GLN A 41 -1.73 4.42 -15.76
C GLN A 41 -1.95 3.01 -16.27
N GLN A 42 -1.05 2.55 -17.12
CA GLN A 42 -0.99 1.19 -17.61
C GLN A 42 0.36 0.60 -17.26
N VAL A 43 0.35 -0.65 -16.85
CA VAL A 43 1.58 -1.42 -16.61
C VAL A 43 2.36 -1.53 -17.93
N ASN A 44 3.69 -1.34 -17.87
CA ASN A 44 4.58 -1.35 -19.04
C ASN A 44 4.17 -0.34 -20.13
N GLN A 45 3.64 0.79 -19.75
CA GLN A 45 3.34 1.86 -20.68
C GLN A 45 4.62 2.46 -21.24
N ILE A 46 4.87 2.23 -22.54
CA ILE A 46 6.10 2.67 -23.22
C ILE A 46 6.02 4.13 -23.63
N ALA A 47 4.83 4.59 -24.07
CA ALA A 47 4.63 5.94 -24.54
C ALA A 47 3.42 6.58 -23.83
N ILE A 48 3.56 7.87 -23.55
CA ILE A 48 2.49 8.72 -23.04
C ILE A 48 2.12 9.67 -24.17
N THR A 49 1.01 9.41 -24.84
CA THR A 49 0.59 10.14 -26.05
C THR A 49 -0.83 10.67 -25.92
N CYS A 50 -1.14 11.76 -26.65
CA CYS A 50 -2.49 12.29 -26.78
C CYS A 50 -3.30 11.50 -27.83
N GLU A 51 -3.39 10.20 -27.67
CA GLU A 51 -4.16 9.32 -28.54
C GLU A 51 -5.24 8.60 -27.75
N GLY A 52 -6.42 8.44 -28.36
CA GLY A 52 -7.49 7.69 -27.77
C GLY A 52 -7.03 6.25 -27.47
N ARG A 53 -7.22 5.81 -26.23
CA ARG A 53 -6.95 4.45 -25.78
C ARG A 53 -8.25 3.76 -25.45
N ASN A 54 -8.37 2.50 -25.86
CA ASN A 54 -9.54 1.71 -25.53
C ASN A 54 -9.39 1.05 -24.15
N PHE A 55 -9.45 1.88 -23.11
CA PHE A 55 -9.80 1.34 -21.79
C PHE A 55 -11.30 1.03 -21.80
N VAL A 56 -11.78 0.08 -21.06
CA VAL A 56 -13.18 -0.39 -20.99
C VAL A 56 -14.24 0.74 -20.99
N SER A 57 -13.87 1.97 -20.80
CA SER A 57 -14.68 3.17 -20.82
C SER A 57 -14.18 4.15 -21.89
N PRO A 58 -15.05 4.76 -22.69
CA PRO A 58 -14.66 5.78 -23.66
C PRO A 58 -14.21 7.02 -22.89
N HIS A 59 -12.90 7.24 -22.84
CA HIS A 59 -12.28 8.42 -22.28
C HIS A 59 -11.63 9.27 -23.37
N GLU A 60 -11.34 10.51 -23.02
CA GLU A 60 -10.67 11.44 -23.91
C GLU A 60 -9.19 11.10 -24.10
N ASP A 61 -8.59 11.63 -25.11
CA ASP A 61 -7.20 11.42 -25.49
C ASP A 61 -6.15 11.98 -24.52
N THR A 62 -6.59 12.67 -23.46
CA THR A 62 -5.70 13.24 -22.42
C THR A 62 -5.51 12.36 -21.18
N ASP A 63 -6.17 11.23 -21.10
CA ASP A 63 -6.24 10.41 -19.87
C ASP A 63 -4.88 9.85 -19.43
N ILE A 64 -4.00 9.59 -20.37
CA ILE A 64 -2.69 8.99 -20.10
C ILE A 64 -1.53 9.99 -20.14
N VAL A 65 -1.78 11.27 -20.45
CA VAL A 65 -0.75 12.30 -20.45
C VAL A 65 -0.64 12.96 -19.07
N PHE A 66 0.53 13.50 -18.75
CA PHE A 66 0.67 14.31 -17.56
C PHE A 66 0.16 15.72 -17.81
N GLY A 67 -0.71 16.20 -16.94
CA GLY A 67 -1.29 17.54 -16.99
C GLY A 67 -1.96 17.89 -15.69
N GLU A 68 -2.18 19.18 -15.44
CA GLU A 68 -2.89 19.66 -14.24
C GLU A 68 -4.33 19.10 -14.21
N LEU A 69 -4.97 19.03 -15.36
CA LEU A 69 -6.35 18.61 -15.54
C LEU A 69 -6.48 17.41 -16.51
N SER A 70 -5.46 16.55 -16.57
CA SER A 70 -5.48 15.33 -17.37
C SER A 70 -6.69 14.48 -17.01
N GLY A 71 -7.43 13.99 -18.01
CA GLY A 71 -8.69 13.30 -17.82
C GLY A 71 -9.72 14.16 -17.09
N TYR A 72 -10.16 13.76 -15.91
CA TYR A 72 -11.15 14.49 -15.12
C TYR A 72 -10.54 15.27 -13.96
N PRO A 73 -10.99 16.51 -13.69
CA PRO A 73 -10.44 17.37 -12.64
C PRO A 73 -10.70 16.86 -11.21
N CYS A 74 -11.71 16.00 -11.02
CA CYS A 74 -11.99 15.40 -9.72
C CYS A 74 -10.79 14.61 -9.15
N CYS A 75 -9.98 13.99 -10.00
CA CYS A 75 -8.80 13.27 -9.55
C CYS A 75 -7.70 14.22 -9.05
N THR A 76 -7.55 15.39 -9.64
CA THR A 76 -6.65 16.43 -9.12
C THR A 76 -7.09 16.87 -7.72
N SER A 77 -8.38 17.10 -7.54
CA SER A 77 -8.94 17.53 -6.25
C SER A 77 -8.88 16.46 -5.16
N ASN A 78 -8.81 15.18 -5.51
CA ASN A 78 -8.90 14.07 -4.56
C ASN A 78 -7.57 13.34 -4.32
N LEU A 79 -6.56 13.53 -5.16
CA LEU A 79 -5.27 12.84 -5.06
C LEU A 79 -4.63 12.96 -3.67
N HIS A 80 -4.68 14.16 -3.09
CA HIS A 80 -4.12 14.46 -1.78
C HIS A 80 -4.75 13.63 -0.64
N GLN A 81 -5.94 13.04 -0.84
CA GLN A 81 -6.61 12.21 0.16
C GLN A 81 -6.07 10.78 0.23
N GLY A 82 -5.31 10.35 -0.79
CA GLY A 82 -4.84 8.97 -0.89
C GLY A 82 -3.99 8.54 0.32
N TRP A 83 -2.90 9.24 0.55
CA TRP A 83 -2.00 8.92 1.67
C TRP A 83 -2.64 9.08 3.04
N PRO A 84 -3.35 10.16 3.38
CA PRO A 84 -4.03 10.27 4.67
C PRO A 84 -5.07 9.18 4.90
N LYS A 85 -5.80 8.77 3.87
CA LYS A 85 -6.74 7.65 3.99
C LYS A 85 -6.03 6.31 4.16
N PHE A 86 -4.93 6.08 3.47
CA PHE A 86 -4.12 4.90 3.62
C PHE A 86 -3.54 4.79 5.04
N THR A 87 -2.90 5.83 5.54
CA THR A 87 -2.27 5.83 6.86
C THR A 87 -3.25 5.69 8.03
N ARG A 88 -4.50 6.14 7.87
CA ARG A 88 -5.56 5.92 8.87
C ARG A 88 -5.97 4.47 9.04
N HIS A 89 -5.61 3.59 8.10
CA HIS A 89 -6.06 2.20 8.06
C HIS A 89 -4.90 1.20 8.17
N LEU A 90 -3.79 1.60 8.77
CA LEU A 90 -2.68 0.69 9.08
C LEU A 90 -3.05 -0.24 10.24
N TRP A 91 -3.74 0.30 11.25
CA TRP A 91 -4.09 -0.37 12.49
C TRP A 91 -5.59 -0.45 12.71
N PHE A 92 -6.03 -1.53 13.35
CA PHE A 92 -7.44 -1.78 13.68
C PHE A 92 -7.58 -2.31 15.09
N ALA A 93 -8.59 -1.84 15.82
CA ALA A 93 -9.06 -2.52 17.02
C ALA A 93 -9.83 -3.78 16.60
N THR A 94 -9.72 -4.85 17.40
CA THR A 94 -10.39 -6.12 17.12
C THR A 94 -11.47 -6.41 18.17
N ALA A 95 -12.51 -7.17 17.76
CA ALA A 95 -13.65 -7.49 18.63
C ALA A 95 -13.27 -8.31 19.87
N ASP A 96 -12.10 -8.93 19.87
CA ASP A 96 -11.55 -9.69 20.99
C ASP A 96 -10.66 -8.85 21.94
N ASN A 97 -10.87 -7.53 21.96
CA ASN A 97 -10.12 -6.53 22.74
C ASN A 97 -8.61 -6.54 22.45
N GLY A 98 -8.25 -6.86 21.22
CA GLY A 98 -6.88 -6.85 20.73
C GLY A 98 -6.63 -5.73 19.74
N ILE A 99 -5.52 -5.86 19.02
CA ILE A 99 -5.09 -4.93 17.98
C ILE A 99 -4.59 -5.69 16.76
N ALA A 100 -4.80 -5.13 15.56
CA ALA A 100 -4.33 -5.70 14.31
C ALA A 100 -3.49 -4.71 13.54
N SER A 101 -2.31 -5.11 13.06
CA SER A 101 -1.54 -4.47 12.01
C SER A 101 -1.81 -5.21 10.71
N LEU A 102 -2.51 -4.56 9.78
CA LEU A 102 -3.00 -5.19 8.55
C LEU A 102 -2.38 -4.62 7.29
N ILE A 103 -1.75 -3.47 7.38
CA ILE A 103 -0.99 -2.81 6.32
C ILE A 103 0.29 -2.29 6.99
N TYR A 104 1.44 -2.59 6.42
CA TYR A 104 2.72 -2.33 7.05
C TYR A 104 3.34 -1.03 6.53
N ALA A 105 3.67 -0.14 7.46
CA ALA A 105 4.41 1.09 7.21
C ALA A 105 5.00 1.62 8.52
N PRO A 106 6.09 2.38 8.49
CA PRO A 106 6.61 3.03 9.70
C PRO A 106 5.51 3.82 10.39
N SER A 107 5.14 3.42 11.59
CA SER A 107 3.99 4.00 12.29
C SER A 107 4.04 3.78 13.80
N GLU A 108 3.19 4.50 14.52
CA GLU A 108 3.02 4.36 15.94
C GLU A 108 1.53 4.41 16.28
N VAL A 109 1.08 3.50 17.11
CA VAL A 109 -0.30 3.46 17.59
C VAL A 109 -0.33 3.44 19.11
N THR A 110 -1.30 4.15 19.68
CA THR A 110 -1.68 4.04 21.07
C THR A 110 -3.10 3.52 21.14
N ALA A 111 -3.31 2.40 21.78
CA ALA A 111 -4.58 1.71 21.85
C ALA A 111 -4.91 1.22 23.28
N GLN A 112 -6.20 1.04 23.53
CA GLN A 112 -6.68 0.31 24.70
C GLN A 112 -6.90 -1.15 24.31
N VAL A 113 -6.33 -2.08 25.07
CA VAL A 113 -6.35 -3.52 24.80
C VAL A 113 -6.65 -4.32 26.04
N GLY A 114 -7.11 -5.54 25.87
CA GLY A 114 -7.45 -6.44 26.99
C GLY A 114 -8.49 -5.82 27.91
N ASN A 115 -8.13 -5.59 29.16
CA ASN A 115 -8.99 -4.97 30.18
C ASN A 115 -8.74 -3.44 30.26
N ASP A 116 -8.92 -2.72 29.16
CA ASP A 116 -8.75 -1.27 29.04
C ASP A 116 -7.34 -0.76 29.38
N ILE A 117 -6.32 -1.59 29.18
CA ILE A 117 -4.93 -1.21 29.41
C ILE A 117 -4.38 -0.49 28.18
N THR A 118 -3.79 0.67 28.38
CA THR A 118 -3.17 1.43 27.32
C THR A 118 -1.81 0.83 26.93
N VAL A 119 -1.68 0.45 25.67
CA VAL A 119 -0.42 0.04 25.04
C VAL A 119 -0.04 1.03 23.94
N LYS A 120 1.25 1.26 23.79
CA LYS A 120 1.84 1.99 22.68
C LYS A 120 2.71 1.01 21.90
N ILE A 121 2.51 0.93 20.61
CA ILE A 121 3.24 0.05 19.70
C ILE A 121 3.88 0.89 18.62
N ALA A 122 5.20 0.80 18.50
CA ALA A 122 5.96 1.44 17.43
C ALA A 122 6.34 0.39 16.38
N GLU A 123 5.87 0.56 15.17
CA GLU A 123 6.23 -0.22 13.99
C GLU A 123 7.41 0.45 13.27
N LYS A 124 8.52 -0.26 13.15
CA LYS A 124 9.73 0.19 12.46
C LYS A 124 10.01 -0.76 11.31
N THR A 125 10.09 -0.21 10.12
CA THR A 125 10.31 -0.99 8.91
C THR A 125 10.69 -0.08 7.75
N ASP A 126 11.41 -0.62 6.78
CA ASP A 126 11.59 -0.05 5.44
C ASP A 126 10.71 -0.78 4.40
N TYR A 127 9.67 -1.49 4.86
CA TYR A 127 8.65 -2.09 4.00
C TYR A 127 7.97 -1.00 3.13
N PRO A 128 7.79 -1.20 1.84
CA PRO A 128 7.85 -2.45 1.07
C PRO A 128 9.21 -2.78 0.43
N PHE A 129 10.27 -2.05 0.73
CA PHE A 129 11.60 -2.27 0.14
C PHE A 129 12.38 -3.38 0.87
N GLU A 130 12.15 -3.54 2.17
CA GLU A 130 12.75 -4.55 3.03
C GLU A 130 11.68 -5.54 3.54
N GLU A 131 12.15 -6.70 3.99
CA GLU A 131 11.31 -7.84 4.36
C GLU A 131 10.93 -7.86 5.84
N LYS A 132 11.62 -7.04 6.68
CA LYS A 132 11.50 -7.06 8.13
C LYS A 132 10.63 -5.93 8.64
N ILE A 133 9.78 -6.28 9.60
CA ILE A 133 8.87 -5.38 10.28
C ILE A 133 9.00 -5.63 11.77
N ASP A 134 9.43 -4.61 12.50
CA ASP A 134 9.67 -4.67 13.94
C ASP A 134 8.60 -3.92 14.71
N PHE A 135 7.96 -4.58 15.67
CA PHE A 135 6.97 -4.00 16.56
C PHE A 135 7.53 -3.94 17.97
N ASN A 136 7.66 -2.75 18.52
CA ASN A 136 8.13 -2.52 19.88
C ASN A 136 6.96 -2.09 20.75
N LEU A 137 6.65 -2.88 21.77
CA LEU A 137 5.56 -2.64 22.69
C LEU A 137 6.04 -1.87 23.92
N SER A 138 5.28 -0.88 24.35
CA SER A 138 5.51 -0.18 25.60
C SER A 138 4.20 0.13 26.31
N PHE A 139 4.25 0.15 27.64
CA PHE A 139 3.11 0.44 28.48
C PHE A 139 3.36 1.76 29.21
N PRO A 140 2.72 2.88 28.78
CA PRO A 140 2.99 4.22 29.33
C PRO A 140 2.58 4.37 30.79
N SER A 141 1.60 3.57 31.27
CA SER A 141 1.14 3.60 32.65
C SER A 141 2.24 3.14 33.61
N LYS A 142 2.39 3.85 34.73
CA LYS A 142 3.31 3.40 35.80
C LYS A 142 2.80 2.15 36.54
N LYS A 143 1.48 1.91 36.52
CA LYS A 143 0.85 0.78 37.21
C LYS A 143 0.78 -0.47 36.34
N ASP A 144 0.41 -0.29 35.07
CA ASP A 144 0.14 -1.39 34.16
C ASP A 144 1.34 -1.54 33.22
N LYS A 145 2.19 -2.53 33.50
CA LYS A 145 3.39 -2.83 32.71
C LYS A 145 3.25 -4.10 31.87
N LYS A 146 2.03 -4.64 31.81
CA LYS A 146 1.68 -5.83 31.06
C LYS A 146 0.18 -5.88 30.78
N ALA A 147 -0.20 -6.56 29.71
CA ALA A 147 -1.59 -6.85 29.39
C ALA A 147 -1.71 -8.15 28.60
N PHE A 148 -2.80 -8.88 28.84
CA PHE A 148 -3.15 -10.05 28.04
C PHE A 148 -4.10 -9.62 26.93
N PHE A 149 -3.66 -9.71 25.67
CA PHE A 149 -4.48 -9.39 24.51
C PHE A 149 -3.98 -10.09 23.24
N PRO A 150 -4.85 -10.32 22.26
CA PRO A 150 -4.44 -10.83 20.95
C PRO A 150 -3.84 -9.71 20.08
N PHE A 151 -2.69 -10.01 19.50
CA PHE A 151 -2.05 -9.19 18.46
C PHE A 151 -2.23 -9.91 17.13
N HIS A 152 -2.83 -9.25 16.16
CA HIS A 152 -3.12 -9.82 14.85
C HIS A 152 -2.19 -9.24 13.78
N LEU A 153 -1.55 -10.14 13.02
CA LEU A 153 -0.65 -9.80 11.93
C LEU A 153 -1.16 -10.40 10.62
N ARG A 154 -1.22 -9.59 9.57
CA ARG A 154 -1.56 -10.07 8.24
C ARG A 154 -0.35 -10.72 7.57
N ILE A 155 -0.55 -11.88 6.97
CA ILE A 155 0.40 -12.49 6.04
C ILE A 155 -0.10 -12.23 4.62
N PRO A 156 0.60 -11.43 3.80
CA PRO A 156 0.19 -11.17 2.43
C PRO A 156 0.13 -12.45 1.59
N ALA A 157 -0.75 -12.50 0.57
CA ALA A 157 -0.92 -13.69 -0.26
C ALA A 157 0.34 -14.05 -1.07
N TRP A 158 1.21 -13.11 -1.34
CA TRP A 158 2.48 -13.35 -2.03
C TRP A 158 3.57 -13.96 -1.14
N CYS A 159 3.43 -13.91 0.21
CA CYS A 159 4.43 -14.41 1.16
C CYS A 159 4.16 -15.87 1.54
N ASN A 160 5.01 -16.79 1.09
CA ASN A 160 4.81 -18.22 1.35
C ASN A 160 5.47 -18.74 2.63
N ASN A 161 6.50 -18.08 3.12
CA ASN A 161 7.30 -18.57 4.26
C ASN A 161 7.54 -17.43 5.27
N PRO A 162 6.49 -16.88 5.91
CA PRO A 162 6.66 -15.84 6.92
C PRO A 162 7.37 -16.40 8.15
N VAL A 163 8.18 -15.57 8.80
CA VAL A 163 8.82 -15.90 10.06
C VAL A 163 8.40 -14.89 11.11
N ILE A 164 7.97 -15.36 12.27
CA ILE A 164 7.62 -14.51 13.40
C ILE A 164 8.53 -14.86 14.57
N THR A 165 9.19 -13.85 15.11
CA THR A 165 9.94 -13.99 16.36
C THR A 165 9.40 -13.06 17.42
N ILE A 166 9.49 -13.48 18.68
CA ILE A 166 9.13 -12.66 19.83
C ILE A 166 10.33 -12.66 20.78
N ASN A 167 10.85 -11.47 21.06
CA ASN A 167 12.05 -11.28 21.89
C ASN A 167 13.25 -12.11 21.39
N GLY A 168 13.36 -12.27 20.06
CA GLY A 168 14.44 -13.02 19.41
C GLY A 168 14.21 -14.54 19.32
N GLU A 169 13.14 -15.07 19.89
CA GLU A 169 12.80 -16.48 19.82
C GLU A 169 11.73 -16.73 18.73
N ALA A 170 11.95 -17.70 17.86
CA ALA A 170 10.97 -18.07 16.84
C ALA A 170 9.72 -18.68 17.50
N VAL A 171 8.55 -18.22 17.10
CA VAL A 171 7.29 -18.76 17.60
C VAL A 171 6.73 -19.81 16.65
N SER A 172 6.31 -20.94 17.22
CA SER A 172 5.72 -22.04 16.48
C SER A 172 4.22 -21.80 16.24
N ILE A 173 3.90 -20.72 15.52
CA ILE A 173 2.53 -20.38 15.13
C ILE A 173 2.39 -20.69 13.65
N ALA A 174 1.34 -21.43 13.27
CA ALA A 174 1.01 -21.62 11.86
C ALA A 174 0.69 -20.28 11.23
N ALA A 175 1.48 -19.88 10.24
CA ALA A 175 1.32 -18.64 9.50
C ALA A 175 1.32 -18.99 8.01
N HIS A 176 0.16 -18.83 7.36
CA HIS A 176 0.00 -19.17 5.95
C HIS A 176 -0.24 -17.91 5.12
N SER A 177 0.17 -18.00 3.87
CA SER A 177 -0.10 -16.99 2.86
C SER A 177 -1.59 -16.63 2.79
N GLY A 178 -1.90 -15.34 2.80
CA GLY A 178 -3.27 -14.85 2.75
C GLY A 178 -4.07 -15.00 4.03
N GLU A 179 -3.44 -15.14 5.20
CA GLU A 179 -4.11 -15.29 6.48
C GLU A 179 -3.78 -14.16 7.46
N ILE A 180 -4.58 -14.07 8.51
CA ILE A 180 -4.29 -13.24 9.68
C ILE A 180 -3.86 -14.17 10.82
N VAL A 181 -2.62 -14.00 11.25
CA VAL A 181 -2.06 -14.72 12.40
C VAL A 181 -2.49 -14.02 13.68
N ARG A 182 -3.04 -14.77 14.61
CA ARG A 182 -3.45 -14.30 15.94
C ARG A 182 -2.48 -14.76 16.99
N ILE A 183 -1.77 -13.83 17.64
CA ILE A 183 -0.82 -14.11 18.73
C ILE A 183 -1.47 -13.69 20.04
N ASN A 184 -1.99 -14.65 20.79
CA ASN A 184 -2.72 -14.39 22.03
C ASN A 184 -1.86 -14.75 23.25
N ARG A 185 -1.36 -13.72 23.96
CA ARG A 185 -0.48 -13.90 25.12
C ARG A 185 -0.50 -12.69 26.06
N GLU A 186 0.13 -12.83 27.24
CA GLU A 186 0.49 -11.69 28.06
C GLU A 186 1.72 -10.98 27.44
N TRP A 187 1.56 -9.70 27.12
CA TRP A 187 2.60 -8.81 26.63
C TRP A 187 3.13 -7.96 27.77
N LYS A 188 4.43 -7.67 27.74
CA LYS A 188 5.14 -6.87 28.75
C LYS A 188 5.77 -5.63 28.12
N ASP A 189 6.05 -4.65 28.99
CA ASP A 189 6.79 -3.45 28.63
C ASP A 189 8.18 -3.83 28.07
N GLY A 190 8.48 -3.39 26.84
CA GLY A 190 9.69 -3.72 26.12
C GLY A 190 9.63 -4.99 25.27
N ASP A 191 8.51 -5.70 25.21
CA ASP A 191 8.37 -6.84 24.30
C ASP A 191 8.54 -6.37 22.84
N HIS A 192 9.21 -7.20 22.06
CA HIS A 192 9.53 -6.99 20.64
C HIS A 192 9.01 -8.15 19.81
N ILE A 193 8.29 -7.82 18.74
CA ILE A 193 7.86 -8.77 17.73
C ILE A 193 8.59 -8.40 16.44
N GLN A 194 9.18 -9.37 15.76
CA GLN A 194 9.66 -9.21 14.40
C GLN A 194 8.88 -10.14 13.48
N LEU A 195 8.29 -9.57 12.45
CA LEU A 195 7.70 -10.27 11.32
C LEU A 195 8.64 -10.15 10.13
N GLU A 196 9.06 -11.28 9.58
CA GLU A 196 9.83 -11.34 8.34
C GLU A 196 8.96 -11.92 7.24
N LEU A 197 8.84 -11.20 6.14
CA LEU A 197 8.03 -11.53 4.96
C LEU A 197 8.96 -11.72 3.74
N PRO A 198 9.59 -12.91 3.56
CA PRO A 198 10.51 -13.15 2.47
C PRO A 198 9.88 -12.89 1.10
N MET A 199 10.48 -11.99 0.33
CA MET A 199 10.00 -11.55 -0.98
C MET A 199 10.76 -12.25 -2.09
N ARG A 200 10.02 -12.89 -2.99
CA ARG A 200 10.57 -13.50 -4.20
C ARG A 200 10.21 -12.70 -5.42
N ILE A 201 11.10 -12.69 -6.39
CA ILE A 201 10.79 -12.12 -7.71
C ILE A 201 9.83 -13.10 -8.40
N SER A 202 8.73 -12.56 -8.89
CA SER A 202 7.70 -13.28 -9.65
C SER A 202 7.24 -12.43 -10.84
N THR A 203 6.47 -13.04 -11.72
CA THR A 203 5.86 -12.35 -12.86
C THR A 203 4.36 -12.54 -12.83
N SER A 204 3.62 -11.53 -13.26
CA SER A 204 2.18 -11.62 -13.50
C SER A 204 1.83 -11.08 -14.89
N ASN A 205 0.72 -11.56 -15.44
CA ASN A 205 0.20 -11.11 -16.73
C ASN A 205 -0.98 -10.16 -16.48
N TRP A 206 -0.99 -9.05 -17.20
CA TRP A 206 -1.99 -8.02 -17.11
C TRP A 206 -2.65 -7.80 -18.47
N TYR A 207 -3.43 -6.72 -18.58
CA TYR A 207 -4.13 -6.37 -19.80
C TYR A 207 -3.17 -6.32 -21.02
N ASP A 208 -3.63 -6.80 -22.16
CA ASP A 208 -2.92 -6.82 -23.44
C ASP A 208 -1.56 -7.57 -23.37
N ASP A 209 -1.56 -8.72 -22.69
CA ASP A 209 -0.39 -9.59 -22.48
C ASP A 209 0.83 -8.91 -21.82
N ALA A 210 0.61 -7.77 -21.18
CA ALA A 210 1.66 -7.07 -20.45
C ALA A 210 2.19 -7.95 -19.32
N VAL A 211 3.49 -8.18 -19.27
CA VAL A 211 4.18 -8.93 -18.22
C VAL A 211 4.79 -7.95 -17.22
N VAL A 212 4.53 -8.16 -15.95
CA VAL A 212 5.05 -7.35 -14.85
C VAL A 212 5.97 -8.18 -13.98
N ILE A 213 7.09 -7.60 -13.58
CA ILE A 213 7.99 -8.15 -12.58
C ILE A 213 7.57 -7.61 -11.22
N GLU A 214 7.38 -8.52 -10.26
CA GLU A 214 6.94 -8.19 -8.91
C GLU A 214 7.95 -8.68 -7.87
N ARG A 215 8.08 -7.94 -6.76
CA ARG A 215 8.75 -8.40 -5.54
C ARG A 215 7.95 -7.91 -4.34
N GLY A 216 7.33 -8.82 -3.61
CA GLY A 216 6.37 -8.44 -2.58
C GLY A 216 5.21 -7.63 -3.16
N PRO A 217 4.84 -6.48 -2.59
CA PRO A 217 3.80 -5.61 -3.15
C PRO A 217 4.31 -4.67 -4.26
N LEU A 218 5.62 -4.64 -4.54
CA LEU A 218 6.21 -3.73 -5.53
C LEU A 218 6.13 -4.28 -6.95
N LEU A 219 5.83 -3.39 -7.88
CA LEU A 219 5.90 -3.61 -9.32
C LEU A 219 7.16 -2.94 -9.87
N TYR A 220 7.88 -3.62 -10.74
CA TYR A 220 9.08 -3.11 -11.36
C TYR A 220 8.84 -2.83 -12.84
N SER A 221 9.26 -1.68 -13.30
CA SER A 221 9.28 -1.30 -14.71
C SER A 221 10.70 -1.22 -15.23
N LEU A 222 10.87 -1.47 -16.53
CA LEU A 222 12.14 -1.24 -17.19
C LEU A 222 12.42 0.27 -17.25
N LYS A 223 13.56 0.68 -16.73
CA LYS A 223 14.00 2.08 -16.90
C LYS A 223 14.38 2.31 -18.35
N MET A 224 13.67 3.22 -18.99
CA MET A 224 13.94 3.68 -20.36
C MET A 224 14.26 5.17 -20.32
N ASP A 225 15.07 5.63 -21.26
CA ASP A 225 15.29 7.06 -21.44
C ASP A 225 13.99 7.71 -21.96
N GLU A 226 13.71 8.91 -21.47
CA GLU A 226 12.48 9.63 -21.74
C GLU A 226 12.76 10.99 -22.40
N LYS A 227 11.98 11.33 -23.41
CA LYS A 227 11.94 12.66 -23.96
C LYS A 227 10.60 13.30 -23.62
N TRP A 228 10.63 14.31 -22.76
CA TRP A 228 9.44 15.04 -22.37
C TRP A 228 9.17 16.21 -23.31
N GLU A 229 7.94 16.29 -23.79
CA GLU A 229 7.46 17.41 -24.60
C GLU A 229 6.25 18.06 -23.95
N ARG A 230 6.24 19.40 -23.97
CA ARG A 230 5.11 20.19 -23.48
C ARG A 230 4.24 20.62 -24.64
N LYS A 231 2.96 20.28 -24.61
CA LYS A 231 1.97 20.79 -25.56
C LYS A 231 0.88 21.58 -24.86
N VAL A 232 0.36 22.58 -25.56
CA VAL A 232 -0.83 23.31 -25.13
C VAL A 232 -2.04 22.43 -25.38
N ASP A 233 -2.87 22.28 -24.36
CA ASP A 233 -4.15 21.59 -24.48
C ASP A 233 -5.06 22.35 -25.45
N GLN A 234 -5.47 21.72 -26.52
CA GLN A 234 -6.31 22.29 -27.56
C GLN A 234 -7.79 21.95 -27.41
N ARG A 235 -8.18 21.33 -26.31
CA ARG A 235 -9.60 21.02 -26.05
C ARG A 235 -10.46 22.28 -26.07
N PRO A 236 -11.75 22.19 -26.48
CA PRO A 236 -12.68 23.32 -26.47
C PRO A 236 -12.78 23.99 -25.08
N GLU A 237 -13.20 25.25 -25.03
CA GLU A 237 -13.28 26.00 -23.78
C GLU A 237 -14.22 25.42 -22.72
N SER A 238 -15.18 24.60 -23.13
CA SER A 238 -16.05 23.84 -22.22
C SER A 238 -15.31 22.72 -21.49
N SER A 239 -14.15 22.30 -21.97
CA SER A 239 -13.26 21.34 -21.32
C SER A 239 -12.09 22.08 -20.70
N HIS A 240 -11.61 21.60 -19.59
CA HIS A 240 -10.57 22.23 -18.80
C HIS A 240 -9.26 22.32 -19.61
N LYS A 241 -8.85 23.53 -19.96
CA LYS A 241 -7.58 23.78 -20.66
C LYS A 241 -6.43 23.71 -19.66
N GLY A 242 -5.42 22.96 -19.99
CA GLY A 242 -4.22 22.84 -19.18
C GLY A 242 -2.98 22.64 -20.05
N CYS A 243 -1.83 22.56 -19.41
CA CYS A 243 -0.60 22.14 -20.06
C CYS A 243 -0.52 20.62 -20.02
N LEU A 244 -0.31 19.99 -21.15
CA LEU A 244 -0.10 18.56 -21.28
C LEU A 244 1.39 18.28 -21.42
N LEU A 245 1.83 17.25 -20.70
CA LEU A 245 3.17 16.70 -20.81
C LEU A 245 3.06 15.26 -21.29
N TYR A 246 3.79 14.91 -22.31
CA TYR A 246 3.85 13.55 -22.80
C TYR A 246 5.27 13.12 -23.09
N THR A 247 5.50 11.81 -23.07
CA THR A 247 6.79 11.21 -23.36
C THR A 247 6.71 10.34 -24.59
N SER A 248 7.82 10.26 -25.30
CA SER A 248 8.08 9.21 -26.27
C SER A 248 9.36 8.47 -25.88
N PRO A 249 9.51 7.19 -26.21
CA PRO A 249 10.80 6.53 -26.09
C PRO A 249 11.85 7.33 -26.82
N SER A 250 13.03 7.48 -26.24
CA SER A 250 14.18 7.98 -26.97
C SER A 250 14.58 6.94 -28.03
N PRO A 251 14.85 7.35 -29.29
CA PRO A 251 15.32 6.41 -30.30
C PRO A 251 16.68 5.81 -29.94
#